data_11210615a9139e9b54780abf18509ba9
#
_entry.id   11210615a9139e9b54780abf18509ba9
#
_cell.length_a   1.000
_cell.length_b   1.000
_cell.length_c   1.000
_cell.angle_alpha   90.00
_cell.angle_beta   90.00
_cell.angle_gamma   90.00
#
_symmetry.space_group_name_H-M   'P 1'
#
loop_
_entity.id
_entity.type
_entity.pdbx_description
1 polymer ?
#
loop_
_entity_poly.entity_id
_entity_poly.type
_entity_poly.pdbx_seq_one_letter_code
_entity_poly.pdbx_strand_id
1 'polypeptide(L)'
;MLQVILREHKLGSYSLNSVSAHFLGEQKEDVHHSIISELQAKNEFTRRRLAVYCLKDAYLPLRLLEKLCCLFNLTEMARVTGVPISYLFTRGQQIKVASQLYRKAAEHDLLIPVDKVQNTGDKYEGAVVIEPTRGYYTEPVATLDFASLYPSIMMAHNLCYSTLVPAFKAK
;
A
#
# COMPACT_ATOMS: atom_id res chain seq x y z
N MET A 1 -6.88 1.73 -9.54
CA MET A 1 -6.18 3.02 -9.59
C MET A 1 -6.23 3.78 -8.26
N LEU A 2 -7.37 4.13 -7.71
CA LEU A 2 -7.48 4.92 -6.46
C LEU A 2 -6.65 4.33 -5.31
N GLN A 3 -6.73 3.02 -5.06
CA GLN A 3 -5.97 2.36 -3.98
C GLN A 3 -4.46 2.46 -4.15
N VAL A 4 -3.96 2.45 -5.39
CA VAL A 4 -2.52 2.63 -5.67
C VAL A 4 -2.11 4.05 -5.32
N ILE A 5 -2.86 5.03 -5.79
CA ILE A 5 -2.55 6.45 -5.55
C ILE A 5 -2.61 6.79 -4.05
N LEU A 6 -3.61 6.27 -3.33
CA LEU A 6 -3.73 6.47 -1.87
C LEU A 6 -2.55 5.90 -1.08
N ARG A 7 -1.95 4.81 -1.56
CA ARG A 7 -0.81 4.17 -0.90
C ARG A 7 0.53 4.86 -1.20
N GLU A 8 0.70 5.28 -2.45
CA GLU A 8 2.01 5.70 -2.96
C GLU A 8 2.19 7.22 -2.97
N HIS A 9 1.08 7.97 -2.97
CA HIS A 9 1.13 9.43 -3.12
C HIS A 9 0.28 10.14 -2.08
N LYS A 10 0.86 11.17 -1.47
CA LYS A 10 0.15 12.07 -0.54
C LYS A 10 -0.33 13.29 -1.31
N LEU A 11 -1.60 13.33 -1.64
CA LEU A 11 -2.24 14.42 -2.37
C LEU A 11 -3.28 15.12 -1.48
N GLY A 12 -3.54 16.39 -1.73
CA GLY A 12 -4.58 17.15 -1.03
C GLY A 12 -6.01 16.72 -1.40
N SER A 13 -6.19 16.11 -2.59
CA SER A 13 -7.47 15.55 -3.06
C SER A 13 -7.21 14.36 -3.96
N TYR A 14 -8.07 13.35 -3.85
CA TYR A 14 -8.02 12.12 -4.66
C TYR A 14 -9.16 12.02 -5.67
N SER A 15 -9.83 13.15 -5.99
CA SER A 15 -10.78 13.19 -7.08
C SER A 15 -10.07 12.95 -8.42
N LEU A 16 -10.78 12.35 -9.39
CA LEU A 16 -10.20 12.07 -10.71
C LEU A 16 -9.63 13.33 -11.35
N ASN A 17 -10.32 14.46 -11.21
CA ASN A 17 -9.87 15.74 -11.75
C ASN A 17 -8.55 16.22 -11.12
N SER A 18 -8.46 16.17 -9.79
CA SER A 18 -7.26 16.57 -9.06
C SER A 18 -6.06 15.68 -9.37
N VAL A 19 -6.28 14.36 -9.40
CA VAL A 19 -5.25 13.37 -9.73
C VAL A 19 -4.77 13.52 -11.17
N SER A 20 -5.69 13.69 -12.11
CA SER A 20 -5.34 13.89 -13.53
C SER A 20 -4.59 15.20 -13.76
N ALA A 21 -4.99 16.29 -13.09
CA ALA A 21 -4.27 17.54 -13.13
C ALA A 21 -2.83 17.39 -12.62
N HIS A 22 -2.64 16.64 -11.53
CA HIS A 22 -1.33 16.44 -10.91
C HIS A 22 -0.38 15.60 -11.79
N PHE A 23 -0.84 14.46 -12.30
CA PHE A 23 0.03 13.51 -13.02
C PHE A 23 0.05 13.69 -14.53
N LEU A 24 -1.04 14.15 -15.14
CA LEU A 24 -1.20 14.27 -16.58
C LEU A 24 -1.17 15.72 -17.07
N GLY A 25 -1.34 16.70 -16.17
CA GLY A 25 -1.53 18.10 -16.54
C GLY A 25 -2.89 18.37 -17.21
N GLU A 26 -3.82 17.42 -17.14
CA GLU A 26 -5.12 17.50 -17.78
C GLU A 26 -6.24 17.61 -16.75
N GLN A 27 -7.22 18.46 -17.08
CA GLN A 27 -8.43 18.61 -16.30
C GLN A 27 -9.64 18.24 -17.14
N LYS A 28 -10.68 17.74 -16.50
CA LYS A 28 -11.98 17.53 -17.11
C LYS A 28 -12.89 18.72 -16.86
N GLU A 29 -13.84 18.93 -17.76
CA GLU A 29 -14.97 19.81 -17.48
C GLU A 29 -15.79 19.23 -16.33
N ASP A 30 -16.18 20.06 -15.38
CA ASP A 30 -17.01 19.59 -14.27
C ASP A 30 -18.49 19.69 -14.68
N VAL A 31 -19.13 18.54 -14.79
CA VAL A 31 -20.56 18.41 -15.06
C VAL A 31 -21.24 17.88 -13.80
N HIS A 32 -21.99 18.77 -13.13
CA HIS A 32 -22.70 18.38 -11.93
C HIS A 32 -23.79 17.32 -12.25
N HIS A 33 -23.90 16.32 -11.41
CA HIS A 33 -24.83 15.20 -11.64
C HIS A 33 -26.31 15.61 -11.85
N SER A 34 -26.73 16.70 -11.22
CA SER A 34 -28.12 17.20 -11.33
C SER A 34 -28.52 17.65 -12.74
N ILE A 35 -27.55 18.08 -13.57
CA ILE A 35 -27.86 18.58 -14.94
C ILE A 35 -27.69 17.51 -16.02
N ILE A 36 -27.25 16.32 -15.68
CA ILE A 36 -26.99 15.24 -16.66
C ILE A 36 -28.28 14.87 -17.42
N SER A 37 -29.37 14.69 -16.70
CA SER A 37 -30.66 14.32 -17.31
C SER A 37 -31.20 15.43 -18.24
N GLU A 38 -31.00 16.69 -17.84
CA GLU A 38 -31.38 17.84 -18.67
C GLU A 38 -30.53 17.90 -19.94
N LEU A 39 -29.22 17.76 -19.84
CA LEU A 39 -28.30 17.73 -20.97
C LEU A 39 -28.63 16.59 -21.95
N GLN A 40 -29.03 15.45 -21.42
CA GLN A 40 -29.42 14.29 -22.23
C GLN A 40 -30.72 14.53 -23.00
N ALA A 41 -31.72 15.20 -22.40
CA ALA A 41 -33.03 15.38 -22.97
C ALA A 41 -33.14 16.55 -23.96
N LYS A 42 -32.30 17.58 -23.82
CA LYS A 42 -32.48 18.88 -24.44
C LYS A 42 -32.28 18.89 -25.99
N ASN A 43 -31.07 18.62 -26.46
CA ASN A 43 -30.73 18.63 -27.90
C ASN A 43 -29.44 17.83 -28.21
N GLU A 44 -29.08 17.74 -29.48
CA GLU A 44 -27.90 17.00 -29.94
C GLU A 44 -26.59 17.60 -29.45
N PHE A 45 -26.50 18.91 -29.37
CA PHE A 45 -25.30 19.58 -28.91
C PHE A 45 -25.02 19.29 -27.42
N THR A 46 -26.09 19.30 -26.59
CA THR A 46 -25.96 18.97 -25.16
C THR A 46 -25.61 17.51 -24.94
N ARG A 47 -26.24 16.60 -25.74
CA ARG A 47 -25.87 15.17 -25.72
C ARG A 47 -24.42 14.94 -26.12
N ARG A 48 -23.94 15.63 -27.17
CA ARG A 48 -22.53 15.57 -27.57
C ARG A 48 -21.58 16.02 -26.43
N ARG A 49 -21.90 17.13 -25.76
CA ARG A 49 -21.13 17.60 -24.61
C ARG A 49 -21.07 16.56 -23.50
N LEU A 50 -22.20 15.94 -23.19
CA LEU A 50 -22.28 14.87 -22.20
C LEU A 50 -21.49 13.64 -22.62
N ALA A 51 -21.54 13.24 -23.89
CA ALA A 51 -20.76 12.14 -24.42
C ALA A 51 -19.24 12.39 -24.33
N VAL A 52 -18.77 13.58 -24.66
CA VAL A 52 -17.37 13.99 -24.54
C VAL A 52 -16.91 13.95 -23.07
N TYR A 53 -17.77 14.43 -22.17
CA TYR A 53 -17.52 14.34 -20.73
C TYR A 53 -17.35 12.88 -20.27
N CYS A 54 -18.27 12.00 -20.64
CA CYS A 54 -18.22 10.58 -20.29
C CYS A 54 -16.98 9.88 -20.88
N LEU A 55 -16.64 10.19 -22.13
CA LEU A 55 -15.43 9.65 -22.77
C LEU A 55 -14.17 10.08 -22.01
N LYS A 56 -14.09 11.33 -21.61
CA LYS A 56 -12.94 11.84 -20.86
C LYS A 56 -12.84 11.20 -19.49
N ASP A 57 -13.96 11.00 -18.79
CA ASP A 57 -14.00 10.31 -17.49
C ASP A 57 -13.55 8.84 -17.60
N ALA A 58 -13.85 8.16 -18.69
CA ALA A 58 -13.38 6.80 -18.94
C ALA A 58 -11.91 6.74 -19.38
N TYR A 59 -11.45 7.73 -20.13
CA TYR A 59 -10.11 7.76 -20.70
C TYR A 59 -9.01 8.16 -19.70
N LEU A 60 -9.28 9.13 -18.82
CA LEU A 60 -8.30 9.60 -17.85
C LEU A 60 -7.74 8.51 -16.92
N PRO A 61 -8.55 7.58 -16.37
CA PRO A 61 -8.02 6.47 -15.57
C PRO A 61 -7.09 5.54 -16.36
N LEU A 62 -7.34 5.32 -17.65
CA LEU A 62 -6.44 4.53 -18.50
C LEU A 62 -5.09 5.22 -18.68
N ARG A 63 -5.11 6.51 -18.95
CA ARG A 63 -3.89 7.31 -19.05
C ARG A 63 -3.09 7.35 -17.74
N LEU A 64 -3.79 7.42 -16.61
CA LEU A 64 -3.14 7.34 -15.29
C LEU A 64 -2.51 5.97 -15.05
N LEU A 65 -3.17 4.87 -15.43
CA LEU A 65 -2.60 3.52 -15.35
C LEU A 65 -1.30 3.39 -16.14
N GLU A 66 -1.30 3.95 -17.34
CA GLU A 66 -0.13 3.96 -18.23
C GLU A 66 0.97 4.86 -17.68
N LYS A 67 0.66 6.11 -17.35
CA LYS A 67 1.62 7.11 -16.86
C LYS A 67 2.34 6.67 -15.59
N LEU A 68 1.62 6.01 -14.67
CA LEU A 68 2.15 5.53 -13.40
C LEU A 68 2.70 4.09 -13.49
N CYS A 69 2.73 3.49 -14.68
CA CYS A 69 3.20 2.12 -14.92
C CYS A 69 2.56 1.09 -13.97
N CYS A 70 1.32 1.33 -13.53
CA CYS A 70 0.70 0.55 -12.45
C CYS A 70 0.58 -0.95 -12.79
N LEU A 71 0.21 -1.28 -14.02
CA LEU A 71 0.06 -2.68 -14.44
C LEU A 71 1.39 -3.41 -14.45
N PHE A 72 2.45 -2.77 -14.91
CA PHE A 72 3.80 -3.34 -14.90
C PHE A 72 4.26 -3.59 -13.47
N ASN A 73 4.15 -2.60 -12.60
CA ASN A 73 4.53 -2.73 -11.21
C ASN A 73 3.78 -3.84 -10.49
N LEU A 74 2.46 -3.95 -10.72
CA LEU A 74 1.65 -5.01 -10.14
C LEU A 74 2.02 -6.40 -10.68
N THR A 75 2.27 -6.50 -11.99
CA THR A 75 2.68 -7.77 -12.61
C THR A 75 4.03 -8.22 -12.07
N GLU A 76 5.02 -7.34 -12.02
CA GLU A 76 6.34 -7.68 -11.51
C GLU A 76 6.30 -8.00 -10.00
N MET A 77 5.52 -7.25 -9.23
CA MET A 77 5.32 -7.57 -7.82
C MET A 77 4.68 -8.95 -7.63
N ALA A 78 3.68 -9.29 -8.44
CA ALA A 78 3.04 -10.61 -8.38
C ALA A 78 4.01 -11.73 -8.79
N ARG A 79 4.87 -11.49 -9.80
CA ARG A 79 5.91 -12.44 -10.23
C ARG A 79 6.93 -12.72 -9.14
N VAL A 80 7.48 -11.67 -8.53
CA VAL A 80 8.48 -11.80 -7.47
C VAL A 80 7.89 -12.49 -6.24
N THR A 81 6.71 -12.05 -5.82
CA THR A 81 6.09 -12.56 -4.59
C THR A 81 5.37 -13.90 -4.77
N GLY A 82 4.99 -14.25 -6.01
CA GLY A 82 4.25 -15.49 -6.29
C GLY A 82 2.82 -15.50 -5.80
N VAL A 83 2.21 -14.32 -5.66
CA VAL A 83 0.80 -14.19 -5.27
C VAL A 83 -0.06 -13.68 -6.43
N PRO A 84 -1.36 -14.01 -6.48
CA PRO A 84 -2.26 -13.42 -7.45
C PRO A 84 -2.30 -11.90 -7.37
N ILE A 85 -2.45 -11.21 -8.50
CA ILE A 85 -2.50 -9.73 -8.55
C ILE A 85 -3.61 -9.19 -7.63
N SER A 86 -4.75 -9.87 -7.52
CA SER A 86 -5.83 -9.48 -6.63
C SER A 86 -5.42 -9.38 -5.16
N TYR A 87 -4.46 -10.20 -4.72
CA TYR A 87 -3.96 -10.17 -3.35
C TYR A 87 -3.12 -8.91 -3.05
N LEU A 88 -2.51 -8.31 -4.06
CA LEU A 88 -1.78 -7.06 -3.92
C LEU A 88 -2.68 -5.90 -3.49
N PHE A 89 -3.98 -5.98 -3.77
CA PHE A 89 -4.98 -4.98 -3.38
C PHE A 89 -5.74 -5.33 -2.11
N THR A 90 -6.04 -6.63 -1.91
CA THR A 90 -6.98 -7.08 -0.89
C THR A 90 -6.31 -7.62 0.38
N ARG A 91 -5.03 -7.97 0.30
CA ARG A 91 -4.26 -8.53 1.41
C ARG A 91 -3.17 -7.58 1.88
N GLY A 92 -2.73 -7.75 3.13
CA GLY A 92 -1.58 -7.04 3.68
C GLY A 92 -0.24 -7.51 3.12
N GLN A 93 0.85 -6.89 3.56
CA GLN A 93 2.21 -7.24 3.09
C GLN A 93 2.62 -8.66 3.51
N GLN A 94 2.08 -9.16 4.60
CA GLN A 94 2.43 -10.49 5.16
C GLN A 94 2.25 -11.63 4.14
N ILE A 95 1.20 -11.60 3.31
CA ILE A 95 0.98 -12.64 2.31
C ILE A 95 2.12 -12.74 1.29
N LYS A 96 2.74 -11.63 0.95
CA LYS A 96 3.87 -11.57 0.03
C LYS A 96 5.10 -12.26 0.62
N VAL A 97 5.37 -11.98 1.90
CA VAL A 97 6.49 -12.58 2.63
C VAL A 97 6.24 -14.08 2.83
N ALA A 98 5.05 -14.45 3.28
CA ALA A 98 4.68 -15.85 3.50
C ALA A 98 4.83 -16.70 2.22
N SER A 99 4.35 -16.19 1.08
CA SER A 99 4.48 -16.89 -0.21
C SER A 99 5.95 -17.14 -0.58
N GLN A 100 6.82 -16.15 -0.38
CA GLN A 100 8.26 -16.30 -0.67
C GLN A 100 8.93 -17.28 0.31
N LEU A 101 8.56 -17.24 1.58
CA LEU A 101 9.06 -18.18 2.59
C LEU A 101 8.65 -19.61 2.28
N TYR A 102 7.39 -19.85 1.91
CA TYR A 102 6.91 -21.19 1.52
C TYR A 102 7.67 -21.74 0.31
N ARG A 103 7.89 -20.93 -0.71
CA ARG A 103 8.69 -21.34 -1.88
C ARG A 103 10.12 -21.69 -1.49
N LYS A 104 10.74 -20.83 -0.67
CA LYS A 104 12.12 -21.06 -0.23
C LYS A 104 12.24 -22.28 0.68
N ALA A 105 11.30 -22.50 1.57
CA ALA A 105 11.24 -23.69 2.40
C ALA A 105 11.10 -24.98 1.55
N ALA A 106 10.23 -24.95 0.54
CA ALA A 106 10.06 -26.08 -0.37
C ALA A 106 11.33 -26.41 -1.17
N GLU A 107 12.11 -25.40 -1.59
CA GLU A 107 13.42 -25.63 -2.24
C GLU A 107 14.43 -26.37 -1.35
N HIS A 108 14.27 -26.28 -0.03
CA HIS A 108 15.16 -26.92 0.96
C HIS A 108 14.50 -28.11 1.67
N ASP A 109 13.38 -28.62 1.17
CA ASP A 109 12.60 -29.70 1.78
C ASP A 109 12.22 -29.43 3.25
N LEU A 110 11.95 -28.16 3.59
CA LEU A 110 11.54 -27.74 4.92
C LEU A 110 10.03 -27.51 4.99
N LEU A 111 9.44 -27.93 6.10
CA LEU A 111 8.05 -27.66 6.43
C LEU A 111 7.97 -26.47 7.39
N ILE A 112 7.13 -25.49 7.05
CA ILE A 112 6.81 -24.39 7.96
C ILE A 112 5.62 -24.83 8.81
N PRO A 113 5.77 -24.95 10.15
CA PRO A 113 4.68 -25.33 11.02
C PRO A 113 3.59 -24.28 11.06
N VAL A 114 2.36 -24.72 11.15
CA VAL A 114 1.19 -23.86 11.39
C VAL A 114 0.81 -24.01 12.86
N ASP A 115 1.32 -23.13 13.68
CA ASP A 115 0.93 -23.09 15.09
C ASP A 115 -0.49 -22.54 15.22
N LYS A 116 -1.32 -23.25 15.99
CA LYS A 116 -2.60 -22.69 16.42
C LYS A 116 -2.29 -21.56 17.40
N VAL A 117 -2.50 -20.34 16.99
CA VAL A 117 -2.39 -19.18 17.87
C VAL A 117 -3.39 -19.37 19.01
N GLN A 118 -2.91 -19.81 20.16
CA GLN A 118 -3.68 -19.72 21.39
C GLN A 118 -3.66 -18.24 21.77
N ASN A 119 -4.82 -17.60 21.72
CA ASN A 119 -4.99 -16.27 22.27
C ASN A 119 -4.87 -16.40 23.79
N THR A 120 -3.66 -16.34 24.31
CA THR A 120 -3.37 -16.38 25.74
C THR A 120 -3.84 -15.12 26.46
N GLY A 121 -4.28 -14.11 25.72
CA GLY A 121 -4.67 -12.82 26.30
C GLY A 121 -3.49 -12.01 26.86
N ASP A 122 -2.27 -12.56 26.73
CA ASP A 122 -1.07 -11.90 27.20
C ASP A 122 -0.82 -10.62 26.41
N LYS A 123 -0.78 -9.51 27.12
CA LYS A 123 -0.37 -8.22 26.56
C LYS A 123 1.10 -8.03 26.85
N TYR A 124 1.87 -7.74 25.82
CA TYR A 124 3.25 -7.28 26.00
C TYR A 124 3.29 -5.77 26.18
N GLU A 125 4.20 -5.30 27.00
CA GLU A 125 4.46 -3.88 27.19
C GLU A 125 5.08 -3.30 25.92
N GLY A 126 4.58 -2.15 25.49
CA GLY A 126 5.13 -1.44 24.32
C GLY A 126 6.44 -0.76 24.63
N ALA A 127 7.05 -0.17 23.62
CA ALA A 127 8.29 0.59 23.78
C ALA A 127 8.08 1.82 24.67
N VAL A 128 9.10 2.17 25.46
CA VAL A 128 9.13 3.45 26.18
C VAL A 128 9.30 4.58 25.16
N VAL A 129 8.33 5.48 25.13
CA VAL A 129 8.36 6.69 24.30
C VAL A 129 8.63 7.88 25.22
N ILE A 130 9.76 8.54 25.00
CA ILE A 130 10.11 9.75 25.73
C ILE A 130 9.45 10.94 25.05
N GLU A 131 8.65 11.69 25.81
CA GLU A 131 8.00 12.91 25.29
C GLU A 131 9.06 13.97 24.95
N PRO A 132 9.04 14.53 23.73
CA PRO A 132 10.00 15.55 23.34
C PRO A 132 9.71 16.87 24.06
N THR A 133 10.75 17.59 24.41
CA THR A 133 10.61 18.99 24.87
C THR A 133 10.23 19.85 23.68
N ARG A 134 9.01 20.30 23.62
CA ARG A 134 8.48 21.10 22.51
C ARG A 134 9.02 22.52 22.56
N GLY A 135 9.53 23.03 21.47
CA GLY A 135 10.06 24.37 21.39
C GLY A 135 10.74 24.67 20.06
N TYR A 136 11.18 25.92 19.91
CA TYR A 136 12.05 26.31 18.82
C TYR A 136 13.51 26.30 19.33
N TYR A 137 14.37 25.61 18.61
CA TYR A 137 15.78 25.44 18.99
C TYR A 137 16.66 26.23 18.03
N THR A 138 17.49 27.10 18.58
CA THR A 138 18.52 27.87 17.85
C THR A 138 19.87 27.17 17.82
N GLU A 139 20.05 26.17 18.69
CA GLU A 139 21.26 25.38 18.76
C GLU A 139 21.17 24.18 17.82
N PRO A 140 22.30 23.73 17.24
CA PRO A 140 22.33 22.52 16.42
C PRO A 140 21.91 21.28 17.24
N VAL A 141 20.93 20.53 16.71
CA VAL A 141 20.46 19.29 17.32
C VAL A 141 20.90 18.11 16.44
N ALA A 142 21.70 17.21 17.01
CA ALA A 142 22.11 15.99 16.35
C ALA A 142 21.03 14.93 16.49
N THR A 143 20.57 14.40 15.37
CA THR A 143 19.65 13.27 15.33
C THR A 143 20.44 11.99 15.15
N LEU A 144 20.33 11.06 16.10
CA LEU A 144 20.99 9.74 16.04
C LEU A 144 19.91 8.67 15.85
N ASP A 145 20.19 7.73 14.98
CA ASP A 145 19.32 6.58 14.70
C ASP A 145 20.13 5.29 14.67
N PHE A 146 19.53 4.19 15.13
CA PHE A 146 20.16 2.89 15.06
C PHE A 146 20.12 2.34 13.64
N ALA A 147 21.25 1.93 13.12
CA ALA A 147 21.30 1.26 11.83
C ALA A 147 20.54 -0.08 11.90
N SER A 148 19.40 -0.16 11.19
CA SER A 148 18.56 -1.37 11.12
C SER A 148 18.24 -1.94 12.51
N LEU A 149 17.60 -1.17 13.39
CA LEU A 149 17.36 -1.50 14.79
C LEU A 149 16.86 -2.95 15.00
N TYR A 150 15.76 -3.33 14.37
CA TYR A 150 15.20 -4.68 14.54
C TYR A 150 16.13 -5.79 14.04
N PRO A 151 16.68 -5.73 12.83
CA PRO A 151 17.67 -6.72 12.38
C PRO A 151 18.91 -6.80 13.28
N SER A 152 19.40 -5.67 13.78
CA SER A 152 20.55 -5.64 14.68
C SER A 152 20.28 -6.34 16.03
N ILE A 153 19.09 -6.14 16.59
CA ILE A 153 18.64 -6.83 17.80
C ILE A 153 18.49 -8.33 17.53
N MET A 154 17.89 -8.71 16.42
CA MET A 154 17.72 -10.12 16.04
C MET A 154 19.08 -10.82 15.93
N MET A 155 20.07 -10.19 15.32
CA MET A 155 21.42 -10.74 15.20
C MET A 155 22.14 -10.80 16.55
N ALA A 156 22.07 -9.73 17.34
CA ALA A 156 22.77 -9.65 18.62
C ALA A 156 22.25 -10.66 19.66
N HIS A 157 20.96 -10.94 19.63
CA HIS A 157 20.30 -11.83 20.60
C HIS A 157 19.84 -13.17 20.00
N ASN A 158 20.23 -13.47 18.77
CA ASN A 158 19.86 -14.70 18.06
C ASN A 158 18.35 -14.96 18.04
N LEU A 159 17.53 -13.91 17.82
CA LEU A 159 16.08 -13.99 17.80
C LEU A 159 15.59 -14.46 16.43
N CYS A 160 15.28 -15.73 16.31
CA CYS A 160 14.74 -16.32 15.09
C CYS A 160 13.74 -17.42 15.43
N TYR A 161 12.77 -17.65 14.59
CA TYR A 161 11.84 -18.79 14.74
C TYR A 161 12.56 -20.13 14.75
N SER A 162 13.68 -20.27 14.06
CA SER A 162 14.50 -21.47 14.05
C SER A 162 15.24 -21.70 15.37
N THR A 163 15.44 -20.69 16.19
CA THR A 163 16.09 -20.76 17.50
C THR A 163 15.10 -20.78 18.66
N LEU A 164 13.78 -20.67 18.37
CA LEU A 164 12.73 -20.75 19.37
C LEU A 164 12.68 -22.16 19.98
N VAL A 165 12.91 -22.25 21.27
CA VAL A 165 12.76 -23.51 22.03
C VAL A 165 11.36 -23.61 22.58
N PRO A 166 10.59 -24.64 22.22
CA PRO A 166 9.26 -24.87 22.78
C PRO A 166 9.30 -25.02 24.30
N ALA A 167 8.30 -24.52 25.01
CA ALA A 167 8.26 -24.51 26.47
C ALA A 167 8.49 -25.89 27.13
N PHE A 168 8.07 -26.98 26.47
CA PHE A 168 8.29 -28.33 26.97
C PHE A 168 9.76 -28.81 26.86
N LYS A 169 10.60 -28.14 26.07
CA LYS A 169 12.03 -28.40 25.94
C LYS A 169 12.91 -27.41 26.71
N ALA A 170 12.31 -26.34 27.20
CA ALA A 170 13.00 -25.35 28.02
C ALA A 170 13.04 -25.87 29.46
N LYS A 171 14.08 -26.64 29.81
CA LYS A 171 14.42 -27.04 31.16
C LYS A 171 15.74 -26.40 31.55
#